data_af92a347317e0d6c55c25083f367de85
#
_entry.id   af92a347317e0d6c55c25083f367de85
#
_cell.length_a   1.000
_cell.length_b   1.000
_cell.length_c   1.000
_cell.angle_alpha   90.00
_cell.angle_beta   90.00
_cell.angle_gamma   90.00
#
_symmetry.space_group_name_H-M   'P 1'
#
loop_
_entity.id
_entity.type
_entity.pdbx_description
1 polymer ?
#
loop_
_entity_poly.entity_id
_entity_poly.type
_entity_poly.pdbx_seq_one_letter_code
_entity_poly.pdbx_strand_id
1 'polypeptide(L)'
;VQIIKKDPEKGGVLKLGTEVVVDKQRTISALLGASPGASTAAPITLNVIKQMFPEQFNSPEWQSKIRDIVPSYGQKLNGNAALTQKTWDDTAAALQLTKPPVIQMNDHGHMAIEAEEKRQDSPQHDMAL
;
A
#
# COMPACT_ATOMS: atom_id res chain seq x y z
N VAL A 1 16.49 3.13 1.82
CA VAL A 1 17.24 3.43 3.04
C VAL A 1 17.94 2.19 3.56
N GLN A 2 19.14 2.35 4.06
CA GLN A 2 19.96 1.28 4.62
C GLN A 2 20.10 1.49 6.13
N ILE A 3 19.88 0.42 6.89
CA ILE A 3 19.97 0.42 8.35
C ILE A 3 21.01 -0.63 8.74
N ILE A 4 21.94 -0.26 9.61
CA ILE A 4 22.88 -1.21 10.21
C ILE A 4 22.35 -1.59 11.59
N LYS A 5 21.95 -2.84 11.74
CA LYS A 5 21.51 -3.40 13.02
C LYS A 5 22.67 -4.13 13.68
N LYS A 6 22.96 -3.82 14.94
CA LYS A 6 23.96 -4.55 15.72
C LYS A 6 23.54 -6.02 15.87
N ASP A 7 24.45 -6.90 15.57
CA ASP A 7 24.29 -8.34 15.73
C ASP A 7 25.45 -8.86 16.61
N PRO A 8 25.13 -9.65 17.67
CA PRO A 8 26.15 -10.13 18.60
C PRO A 8 27.23 -11.02 17.97
N GLU A 9 26.88 -11.76 16.92
CA GLU A 9 27.80 -12.71 16.26
C GLU A 9 28.51 -12.10 15.05
N LYS A 10 27.82 -11.22 14.30
CA LYS A 10 28.27 -10.66 13.02
C LYS A 10 28.74 -9.21 13.14
N GLY A 11 28.69 -8.63 14.35
CA GLY A 11 29.03 -7.22 14.59
C GLY A 11 28.01 -6.22 14.04
N GLY A 12 27.52 -6.44 12.82
CA GLY A 12 26.46 -5.63 12.21
C GLY A 12 25.85 -6.30 10.99
N VAL A 13 24.54 -6.18 10.84
CA VAL A 13 23.78 -6.68 9.68
C VAL A 13 23.15 -5.51 8.96
N LEU A 14 23.42 -5.40 7.66
CA LEU A 14 22.78 -4.42 6.79
C LEU A 14 21.35 -4.86 6.49
N LYS A 15 20.39 -4.01 6.83
CA LYS A 15 18.98 -4.16 6.44
C LYS A 15 18.60 -3.06 5.48
N LEU A 16 17.82 -3.43 4.47
CA LEU A 16 17.21 -2.50 3.53
C LEU A 16 15.73 -2.32 3.89
N GLY A 17 15.23 -1.09 3.77
CA GLY A 17 13.83 -0.75 3.99
C GLY A 17 13.55 -0.05 5.31
N THR A 18 12.38 -0.32 5.87
CA THR A 18 11.86 0.35 7.06
C THR A 18 11.77 -0.63 8.22
N GLU A 19 12.18 -0.20 9.43
CA GLU A 19 12.04 -0.97 10.67
C GLU A 19 11.29 -0.15 11.72
N VAL A 20 10.31 -0.78 12.38
CA VAL A 20 9.65 -0.23 13.57
C VAL A 20 10.28 -0.90 14.79
N VAL A 21 10.81 -0.10 15.69
CA VAL A 21 11.39 -0.56 16.95
C VAL A 21 10.49 -0.09 18.10
N VAL A 22 10.16 -1.00 19.00
CA VAL A 22 9.31 -0.72 20.17
C VAL A 22 10.05 -1.16 21.43
N ASP A 23 9.98 -0.35 22.50
CA ASP A 23 10.55 -0.70 23.79
C ASP A 23 9.80 -1.86 24.46
N LYS A 24 10.41 -2.49 25.47
CA LYS A 24 9.82 -3.64 26.18
C LYS A 24 8.51 -3.31 26.89
N GLN A 25 8.35 -2.09 27.36
CA GLN A 25 7.15 -1.60 28.04
C GLN A 25 6.08 -1.09 27.06
N ARG A 26 6.41 -1.01 25.75
CA ARG A 26 5.53 -0.45 24.72
C ARG A 26 5.07 0.98 24.98
N THR A 27 5.96 1.79 25.55
CA THR A 27 5.72 3.20 25.84
C THR A 27 6.30 4.11 24.75
N ILE A 28 7.30 3.63 24.03
CA ILE A 28 7.98 4.37 22.97
C ILE A 28 8.13 3.48 21.74
N SER A 29 7.87 4.06 20.57
CA SER A 29 8.20 3.44 19.28
C SER A 29 9.04 4.39 18.44
N ALA A 30 9.94 3.83 17.65
CA ALA A 30 10.75 4.55 16.68
C ALA A 30 10.63 3.94 15.31
N LEU A 31 10.49 4.79 14.29
CA LEU A 31 10.47 4.40 12.88
C LEU A 31 11.83 4.73 12.27
N LEU A 32 12.50 3.71 11.77
CA LEU A 32 13.82 3.83 11.14
C LEU A 32 13.69 3.57 9.63
N GLY A 33 14.30 4.42 8.82
CA GLY A 33 14.38 4.21 7.38
C GLY A 33 13.07 4.36 6.62
N ALA A 34 12.25 5.35 6.94
CA ALA A 34 10.97 5.59 6.28
C ALA A 34 11.12 6.22 4.89
N SER A 35 11.47 5.41 3.90
CA SER A 35 11.50 5.82 2.48
C SER A 35 11.16 4.63 1.59
N PRO A 36 10.16 4.74 0.70
CA PRO A 36 9.25 5.87 0.44
C PRO A 36 8.18 6.01 1.54
N GLY A 37 8.07 7.20 2.18
CA GLY A 37 7.19 7.44 3.32
C GLY A 37 5.69 7.46 2.95
N ALA A 38 5.32 8.21 1.93
CA ALA A 38 3.92 8.42 1.56
C ALA A 38 3.20 7.12 1.18
N SER A 39 3.81 6.28 0.34
CA SER A 39 3.21 5.02 -0.13
C SER A 39 3.13 3.92 0.95
N THR A 40 3.92 4.05 2.01
CA THR A 40 4.00 3.05 3.09
C THR A 40 3.43 3.54 4.41
N ALA A 41 2.91 4.77 4.48
CA ALA A 41 2.41 5.38 5.71
C ALA A 41 1.31 4.54 6.38
N ALA A 42 0.29 4.13 5.64
CA ALA A 42 -0.82 3.37 6.20
C ALA A 42 -0.39 2.00 6.76
N PRO A 43 0.32 1.12 6.03
CA PRO A 43 0.78 -0.15 6.58
C PRO A 43 1.78 0.00 7.73
N ILE A 44 2.64 1.02 7.71
CA ILE A 44 3.57 1.30 8.82
C ILE A 44 2.78 1.71 10.06
N THR A 45 1.83 2.63 9.94
CA THR A 45 1.00 3.07 11.07
C THR A 45 0.23 1.91 11.69
N LEU A 46 -0.40 1.06 10.88
CA LEU A 46 -1.07 -0.15 11.37
C LEU A 46 -0.11 -1.09 12.09
N ASN A 47 1.12 -1.25 11.60
CA ASN A 47 2.14 -2.06 12.26
C ASN A 47 2.58 -1.46 13.60
N VAL A 48 2.77 -0.14 13.68
CA VAL A 48 3.08 0.56 14.94
C VAL A 48 1.95 0.34 15.96
N ILE A 49 0.70 0.58 15.56
CA ILE A 49 -0.46 0.39 16.44
C ILE A 49 -0.54 -1.07 16.92
N LYS A 50 -0.34 -2.04 16.05
CA LYS A 50 -0.34 -3.47 16.39
C LYS A 50 0.75 -3.82 17.41
N GLN A 51 1.93 -3.24 17.30
CA GLN A 51 3.04 -3.50 18.23
C GLN A 51 2.87 -2.79 19.56
N MET A 52 2.36 -1.57 19.55
CA MET A 52 2.16 -0.76 20.78
C MET A 52 0.95 -1.22 21.59
N PHE A 53 -0.13 -1.61 20.93
CA PHE A 53 -1.43 -1.92 21.53
C PHE A 53 -1.98 -3.28 21.07
N PRO A 54 -1.25 -4.40 21.27
CA PRO A 54 -1.62 -5.70 20.69
C PRO A 54 -2.95 -6.24 21.19
N GLU A 55 -3.31 -6.00 22.44
CA GLU A 55 -4.58 -6.46 23.01
C GLU A 55 -5.77 -5.71 22.38
N GLN A 56 -5.68 -4.39 22.39
CA GLN A 56 -6.70 -3.53 21.79
C GLN A 56 -6.79 -3.77 20.28
N PHE A 57 -5.65 -3.87 19.59
CA PHE A 57 -5.61 -4.11 18.14
C PHE A 57 -6.36 -5.38 17.73
N ASN A 58 -6.29 -6.44 18.55
CA ASN A 58 -6.97 -7.70 18.30
C ASN A 58 -8.43 -7.73 18.78
N SER A 59 -8.91 -6.68 19.45
CA SER A 59 -10.30 -6.61 19.88
C SER A 59 -11.27 -6.46 18.71
N PRO A 60 -12.49 -7.02 18.79
CA PRO A 60 -13.50 -6.90 17.73
C PRO A 60 -13.82 -5.43 17.38
N GLU A 61 -13.87 -4.57 18.37
CA GLU A 61 -14.15 -3.15 18.20
C GLU A 61 -13.08 -2.46 17.34
N TRP A 62 -11.81 -2.65 17.66
CA TRP A 62 -10.71 -2.06 16.90
C TRP A 62 -10.60 -2.66 15.49
N GLN A 63 -10.82 -3.97 15.36
CA GLN A 63 -10.83 -4.64 14.05
C GLN A 63 -11.96 -4.12 13.16
N SER A 64 -13.13 -3.83 13.73
CA SER A 64 -14.23 -3.18 12.99
C SER A 64 -13.82 -1.79 12.53
N LYS A 65 -13.28 -0.97 13.47
CA LYS A 65 -12.84 0.39 13.16
C LYS A 65 -11.72 0.45 12.11
N ILE A 66 -10.78 -0.49 12.16
CA ILE A 66 -9.72 -0.59 11.16
C ILE A 66 -10.30 -0.89 9.76
N ARG A 67 -11.29 -1.79 9.66
CA ARG A 67 -11.95 -2.08 8.37
C ARG A 67 -12.81 -0.92 7.87
N ASP A 68 -13.38 -0.11 8.76
CA ASP A 68 -14.09 1.11 8.37
C ASP A 68 -13.13 2.13 7.73
N ILE A 69 -11.92 2.26 8.29
CA ILE A 69 -10.89 3.20 7.81
C ILE A 69 -10.18 2.65 6.57
N VAL A 70 -9.90 1.34 6.55
CA VAL A 70 -9.20 0.64 5.48
C VAL A 70 -10.04 -0.57 5.04
N PRO A 71 -11.02 -0.39 4.14
CA PRO A 71 -11.97 -1.44 3.75
C PRO A 71 -11.32 -2.72 3.19
N SER A 72 -10.14 -2.59 2.56
CA SER A 72 -9.35 -3.72 2.05
C SER A 72 -8.45 -4.39 3.10
N TYR A 73 -8.50 -3.95 4.37
CA TYR A 73 -7.63 -4.49 5.42
C TYR A 73 -7.81 -6.01 5.60
N GLY A 74 -6.68 -6.73 5.58
CA GLY A 74 -6.67 -8.19 5.71
C GLY A 74 -6.99 -8.95 4.43
N GLN A 75 -7.26 -8.28 3.32
CA GLN A 75 -7.57 -8.88 2.03
C GLN A 75 -6.41 -8.68 1.04
N LYS A 76 -6.21 -9.67 0.16
CA LYS A 76 -5.24 -9.54 -0.93
C LYS A 76 -5.91 -8.90 -2.14
N LEU A 77 -5.35 -7.80 -2.61
CA LEU A 77 -5.79 -7.16 -3.86
C LEU A 77 -5.27 -7.95 -5.07
N ASN A 78 -4.01 -8.39 -5.05
CA ASN A 78 -3.44 -9.20 -6.13
C ASN A 78 -4.24 -10.48 -6.34
N GLY A 79 -4.67 -10.71 -7.59
CA GLY A 79 -5.49 -11.84 -7.97
C GLY A 79 -6.99 -11.69 -7.68
N ASN A 80 -7.42 -10.52 -7.19
CA ASN A 80 -8.83 -10.19 -6.97
C ASN A 80 -9.20 -8.91 -7.71
N ALA A 81 -9.51 -9.03 -9.00
CA ALA A 81 -9.80 -7.89 -9.86
C ALA A 81 -10.98 -7.06 -9.36
N ALA A 82 -12.05 -7.71 -8.89
CA ALA A 82 -13.24 -7.02 -8.39
C ALA A 82 -12.95 -6.16 -7.14
N LEU A 83 -12.22 -6.71 -6.16
CA LEU A 83 -11.82 -5.97 -4.97
C LEU A 83 -10.85 -4.84 -5.31
N THR A 84 -9.91 -5.09 -6.21
CA THR A 84 -8.93 -4.08 -6.65
C THR A 84 -9.64 -2.95 -7.37
N GLN A 85 -10.57 -3.26 -8.29
CA GLN A 85 -11.37 -2.25 -9.00
C GLN A 85 -12.16 -1.41 -8.01
N LYS A 86 -12.91 -2.07 -7.11
CA LYS A 86 -13.70 -1.36 -6.10
C LYS A 86 -12.84 -0.42 -5.25
N THR A 87 -11.68 -0.91 -4.75
CA THR A 87 -10.77 -0.10 -3.94
C THR A 87 -10.24 1.09 -4.72
N TRP A 88 -9.94 0.89 -5.98
CA TRP A 88 -9.45 1.95 -6.86
C TRP A 88 -10.53 2.99 -7.17
N ASP A 89 -11.74 2.56 -7.49
CA ASP A 89 -12.90 3.45 -7.74
C ASP A 89 -13.24 4.28 -6.49
N ASP A 90 -13.32 3.66 -5.32
CA ASP A 90 -13.61 4.33 -4.05
C ASP A 90 -12.52 5.38 -3.72
N THR A 91 -11.26 5.04 -3.93
CA THR A 91 -10.12 5.94 -3.69
C THR A 91 -10.12 7.11 -4.68
N ALA A 92 -10.35 6.83 -5.96
CA ALA A 92 -10.43 7.87 -6.99
C ALA A 92 -11.59 8.84 -6.72
N ALA A 93 -12.74 8.33 -6.31
CA ALA A 93 -13.89 9.17 -5.94
C ALA A 93 -13.57 10.05 -4.71
N ALA A 94 -12.98 9.48 -3.66
CA ALA A 94 -12.63 10.21 -2.44
C ALA A 94 -11.60 11.31 -2.70
N LEU A 95 -10.64 11.07 -3.59
CA LEU A 95 -9.57 12.01 -3.94
C LEU A 95 -9.91 12.91 -5.14
N GLN A 96 -11.12 12.79 -5.72
CA GLN A 96 -11.57 13.52 -6.91
C GLN A 96 -10.62 13.35 -8.11
N LEU A 97 -10.10 12.12 -8.28
CA LEU A 97 -9.24 11.76 -9.40
C LEU A 97 -10.06 11.31 -10.61
N THR A 98 -9.41 11.25 -11.76
CA THR A 98 -9.99 10.65 -12.97
C THR A 98 -10.40 9.21 -12.69
N LYS A 99 -11.54 8.79 -13.25
CA LYS A 99 -12.02 7.41 -13.11
C LYS A 99 -10.93 6.44 -13.59
N PRO A 100 -10.53 5.45 -12.77
CA PRO A 100 -9.53 4.48 -13.14
C PRO A 100 -10.02 3.55 -14.27
N PRO A 101 -9.12 3.01 -15.07
CA PRO A 101 -9.46 2.03 -16.10
C PRO A 101 -9.98 0.73 -15.48
N VAL A 102 -10.70 -0.05 -16.27
CA VAL A 102 -11.26 -1.33 -15.83
C VAL A 102 -10.15 -2.38 -15.71
N ILE A 103 -10.13 -3.07 -14.58
CA ILE A 103 -9.22 -4.19 -14.32
C ILE A 103 -9.92 -5.50 -14.65
N GLN A 104 -9.31 -6.33 -15.46
CA GLN A 104 -9.80 -7.66 -15.84
C GLN A 104 -8.76 -8.73 -15.50
N MET A 105 -9.23 -9.97 -15.35
CA MET A 105 -8.34 -11.13 -15.26
C MET A 105 -8.09 -11.63 -16.68
N ASN A 106 -6.83 -11.78 -17.05
CA ASN A 106 -6.48 -12.40 -18.35
C ASN A 106 -6.57 -13.93 -18.27
N ASP A 107 -6.44 -14.60 -19.40
CA ASP A 107 -6.52 -16.07 -19.52
C ASP A 107 -5.45 -16.81 -18.70
N HIS A 108 -4.40 -16.12 -18.28
CA HIS A 108 -3.33 -16.66 -17.44
C HIS A 108 -3.52 -16.39 -15.94
N GLY A 109 -4.68 -15.83 -15.55
CA GLY A 109 -4.99 -15.51 -14.15
C GLY A 109 -4.24 -14.31 -13.59
N HIS A 110 -3.69 -13.45 -14.45
CA HIS A 110 -3.08 -12.17 -14.05
C HIS A 110 -4.05 -11.02 -14.26
N MET A 111 -4.00 -10.03 -13.37
CA MET A 111 -4.75 -8.79 -13.55
C MET A 111 -4.12 -7.97 -14.69
N ALA A 112 -4.95 -7.50 -15.58
CA ALA A 112 -4.60 -6.61 -16.68
C ALA A 112 -5.53 -5.40 -16.68
N ILE A 113 -5.02 -4.26 -17.12
CA ILE A 113 -5.82 -3.08 -17.37
C ILE A 113 -6.39 -3.22 -18.78
N GLU A 114 -7.70 -2.98 -18.93
CA GLU A 114 -8.32 -2.90 -20.24
C GLU A 114 -7.59 -1.82 -21.05
N ALA A 115 -7.01 -2.21 -22.20
CA ALA A 115 -6.30 -1.26 -23.06
C ALA A 115 -7.31 -0.19 -23.48
N GLU A 116 -7.01 1.08 -23.23
CA GLU A 116 -7.73 2.17 -23.87
C GLU A 116 -7.67 1.92 -25.38
N GLU A 117 -8.83 1.75 -26.02
CA GLU A 117 -8.94 1.81 -27.47
C GLU A 117 -8.16 3.06 -27.91
N LYS A 118 -7.10 2.85 -28.69
CA LYS A 118 -6.26 3.94 -29.17
C LYS A 118 -7.17 5.03 -29.69
N ARG A 119 -7.16 6.20 -29.09
CA ARG A 119 -7.69 7.40 -29.71
C ARG A 119 -6.94 7.61 -31.03
N GLN A 120 -7.45 7.03 -32.10
CA GLN A 120 -7.16 7.44 -33.45
C GLN A 120 -7.90 8.76 -33.63
N ASP A 121 -7.23 9.85 -33.28
CA ASP A 121 -7.45 11.19 -33.87
C ASP A 121 -6.39 12.13 -33.30
N SER A 122 -5.17 11.96 -33.79
CA SER A 122 -4.26 13.09 -33.86
C SER A 122 -4.35 13.61 -35.30
N PRO A 123 -4.86 14.81 -35.55
CA PRO A 123 -4.73 15.41 -36.86
C PRO A 123 -3.24 15.58 -37.14
N GLN A 124 -2.76 14.95 -38.21
CA GLN A 124 -1.46 15.24 -38.78
C GLN A 124 -1.44 16.75 -39.11
N HIS A 125 -0.67 17.49 -38.36
CA HIS A 125 -0.28 18.83 -38.77
C HIS A 125 0.71 18.67 -39.93
N ASP A 126 0.15 18.76 -41.15
CA ASP A 126 0.92 19.03 -42.35
C ASP A 126 1.63 20.39 -42.17
N MET A 127 2.90 20.34 -41.80
CA MET A 127 3.80 21.45 -41.96
C MET A 127 4.35 21.39 -43.39
N ALA A 128 3.60 21.92 -44.34
CA ALA A 128 4.15 22.32 -45.60
C ALA A 128 4.88 23.67 -45.44
N LEU A 129 6.13 23.68 -45.89
CA LEU A 129 7.01 24.84 -46.04
C LEU A 129 6.44 25.93 -46.97
#